data_dbe999c7d4757804c8560a23c3486662
#
_entry.id   dbe999c7d4757804c8560a23c3486662
#
_cell.length_a   1.000
_cell.length_b   1.000
_cell.length_c   1.000
_cell.angle_alpha   90.00
_cell.angle_beta   90.00
_cell.angle_gamma   90.00
#
_symmetry.space_group_name_H-M   'P 1'
#
loop_
_entity.id
_entity.type
_entity.pdbx_description
1 polymer ?
#
loop_
_entity_poly.entity_id
_entity_poly.type
_entity_poly.pdbx_seq_one_letter_code
_entity_poly.pdbx_strand_id
1 'polypeptide(L)'
;MSQKKIILKKKEIQDDSGVVKLTHREHILKLPDSYLGSVELTTMLYWIYNNEDNSMSKKTLSFIPAEYKLFDETIVNALDQYVRMYYASINDDSVSQVKNIKIN
;
A
#
# COMPACT_ATOMS: atom_id res chain seq x y z
N MET A 1 -13.27 -3.62 40.10
CA MET A 1 -12.33 -4.40 39.26
C MET A 1 -11.42 -3.46 38.52
N SER A 2 -10.16 -3.40 38.91
CA SER A 2 -9.18 -2.45 38.40
C SER A 2 -8.60 -2.96 37.09
N GLN A 3 -8.83 -2.24 35.99
CA GLN A 3 -8.15 -2.50 34.73
C GLN A 3 -6.70 -2.01 34.82
N LYS A 4 -5.76 -2.93 34.93
CA LYS A 4 -4.33 -2.64 34.79
C LYS A 4 -4.03 -2.20 33.37
N LYS A 5 -3.85 -0.89 33.18
CA LYS A 5 -3.20 -0.34 31.98
C LYS A 5 -1.77 -0.89 31.91
N ILE A 6 -1.52 -1.79 30.99
CA ILE A 6 -0.17 -2.22 30.63
C ILE A 6 0.45 -1.07 29.81
N ILE A 7 1.16 -0.20 30.52
CA ILE A 7 2.02 0.80 29.89
C ILE A 7 3.30 0.08 29.52
N LEU A 8 3.41 -0.34 28.25
CA LEU A 8 4.67 -0.76 27.67
C LEU A 8 5.61 0.44 27.64
N LYS A 9 6.49 0.58 28.64
CA LYS A 9 7.61 1.51 28.60
C LYS A 9 8.51 1.10 27.44
N LYS A 10 8.43 1.83 26.33
CA LYS A 10 9.44 1.78 25.26
C LYS A 10 10.79 2.17 25.84
N LYS A 11 11.74 1.25 25.86
CA LYS A 11 13.14 1.56 26.07
C LYS A 11 13.65 2.25 24.80
N GLU A 12 13.75 3.57 24.81
CA GLU A 12 14.54 4.30 23.82
C GLU A 12 16.00 3.92 24.04
N ILE A 13 16.57 3.19 23.10
CA ILE A 13 18.01 2.93 23.07
C ILE A 13 18.61 4.18 22.43
N GLN A 14 19.04 5.13 23.24
CA GLN A 14 19.91 6.20 22.80
C GLN A 14 21.31 5.62 22.58
N ASP A 15 21.76 5.63 21.33
CA ASP A 15 23.14 5.47 20.99
C ASP A 15 23.85 6.83 21.20
N ASP A 16 25.09 6.82 21.67
CA ASP A 16 25.90 8.01 22.00
C ASP A 16 26.16 8.93 20.78
N SER A 17 25.74 8.54 19.59
CA SER A 17 25.85 9.32 18.34
C SER A 17 24.71 10.33 18.13
N GLY A 18 23.72 10.39 19.01
CA GLY A 18 22.53 11.25 18.85
C GLY A 18 21.55 10.75 17.76
N VAL A 19 21.82 9.60 17.15
CA VAL A 19 20.96 8.99 16.12
C VAL A 19 19.87 8.15 16.78
N VAL A 20 18.61 8.56 16.62
CA VAL A 20 17.46 7.78 17.10
C VAL A 20 17.22 6.61 16.18
N LYS A 21 17.47 5.39 16.65
CA LYS A 21 17.14 4.16 15.91
C LYS A 21 15.64 3.89 15.97
N LEU A 22 14.96 4.10 14.86
CA LEU A 22 13.55 3.80 14.69
C LEU A 22 13.36 2.34 14.25
N THR A 23 12.27 1.72 14.70
CA THR A 23 11.82 0.48 14.06
C THR A 23 11.35 0.76 12.64
N HIS A 24 11.33 -0.27 11.77
CA HIS A 24 10.87 -0.12 10.40
C HIS A 24 9.46 0.49 10.32
N ARG A 25 8.55 0.05 11.18
CA ARG A 25 7.19 0.61 11.27
C ARG A 25 7.17 2.08 11.69
N GLU A 26 7.98 2.46 12.68
CA GLU A 26 8.08 3.86 13.13
C GLU A 26 8.65 4.75 12.05
N HIS A 27 9.62 4.25 11.28
CA HIS A 27 10.18 4.98 10.15
C HIS A 27 9.14 5.22 9.05
N ILE A 28 8.36 4.21 8.68
CA ILE A 28 7.26 4.34 7.70
C ILE A 28 6.22 5.37 8.17
N LEU A 29 5.82 5.34 9.44
CA LEU A 29 4.82 6.26 9.98
C LEU A 29 5.33 7.71 10.10
N LYS A 30 6.64 7.90 10.33
CA LYS A 30 7.24 9.24 10.41
C LYS A 30 7.56 9.85 9.05
N LEU A 31 7.92 9.01 8.08
CA LEU A 31 8.35 9.41 6.75
C LEU A 31 7.57 8.64 5.66
N PRO A 32 6.24 8.80 5.61
CA PRO A 32 5.40 8.09 4.64
C PRO A 32 5.79 8.40 3.20
N ASP A 33 6.24 9.60 2.91
CA ASP A 33 6.66 10.05 1.57
C ASP A 33 7.78 9.19 0.99
N SER A 34 8.66 8.66 1.85
CA SER A 34 9.76 7.79 1.41
C SER A 34 9.30 6.42 0.89
N TYR A 35 8.08 6.00 1.25
CA TYR A 35 7.52 4.68 0.91
C TYR A 35 6.35 4.74 -0.07
N LEU A 36 5.50 5.75 0.08
CA LEU A 36 4.22 5.86 -0.63
C LEU A 36 4.20 7.00 -1.66
N GLY A 37 5.16 7.93 -1.59
CA GLY A 37 5.10 9.18 -2.31
C GLY A 37 4.39 10.28 -1.52
N SER A 38 4.15 11.43 -2.16
CA SER A 38 3.63 12.62 -1.47
C SER A 38 2.28 12.36 -0.79
N VAL A 39 2.17 12.85 0.45
CA VAL A 39 0.92 12.87 1.23
C VAL A 39 0.13 14.17 1.02
N GLU A 40 0.64 15.08 0.20
CA GLU A 40 -0.01 16.35 -0.14
C GLU A 40 -0.85 16.22 -1.41
N LEU A 41 -1.92 17.03 -1.50
CA LEU A 41 -2.74 17.10 -2.70
C LEU A 41 -1.91 17.62 -3.88
N THR A 42 -1.80 16.83 -4.90
CA THR A 42 -1.04 17.13 -6.13
C THR A 42 -1.99 17.26 -7.31
N THR A 43 -1.82 18.30 -8.10
CA THR A 43 -2.62 18.52 -9.31
C THR A 43 -1.72 18.37 -10.53
N MET A 44 -2.04 17.40 -11.38
CA MET A 44 -1.27 17.08 -12.58
C MET A 44 -2.18 16.70 -13.76
N LEU A 45 -1.61 16.76 -14.95
CA LEU A 45 -2.26 16.34 -16.19
C LEU A 45 -1.99 14.85 -16.44
N TYR A 46 -3.06 14.06 -16.47
CA TYR A 46 -3.00 12.61 -16.70
C TYR A 46 -3.77 12.16 -17.91
N TRP A 47 -3.37 11.06 -18.50
CA TRP A 47 -4.16 10.34 -19.47
C TRP A 47 -5.23 9.52 -18.75
N ILE A 48 -6.50 9.76 -19.09
CA ILE A 48 -7.65 9.08 -18.53
C ILE A 48 -8.34 8.31 -19.64
N TYR A 49 -8.57 7.03 -19.38
CA TYR A 49 -9.38 6.18 -20.23
C TYR A 49 -10.86 6.42 -19.98
N ASN A 50 -11.62 6.63 -21.05
CA ASN A 50 -13.08 6.74 -20.99
C ASN A 50 -13.69 5.41 -21.49
N ASN A 51 -14.45 4.73 -20.62
CA ASN A 51 -15.10 3.45 -20.94
C ASN A 51 -16.27 3.60 -21.92
N GLU A 52 -16.87 4.78 -22.03
CA GLU A 52 -18.07 4.99 -22.85
C GLU A 52 -17.75 4.99 -24.34
N ASP A 53 -16.64 5.60 -24.72
CA ASP A 53 -16.22 5.76 -26.10
C ASP A 53 -14.88 5.07 -26.43
N ASN A 54 -14.31 4.33 -25.46
CA ASN A 54 -13.02 3.65 -25.55
C ASN A 54 -11.86 4.59 -25.97
N SER A 55 -11.92 5.84 -25.53
CA SER A 55 -10.92 6.85 -25.87
C SER A 55 -10.00 7.18 -24.71
N MET A 56 -8.83 7.75 -25.03
CA MET A 56 -7.90 8.30 -24.06
C MET A 56 -7.90 9.83 -24.19
N SER A 57 -8.07 10.52 -23.07
CA SER A 57 -8.01 11.97 -23.04
C SER A 57 -7.14 12.48 -21.88
N LYS A 58 -6.49 13.63 -22.09
CA LYS A 58 -5.75 14.28 -20.99
C LYS A 58 -6.72 15.07 -20.14
N LYS A 59 -6.68 14.84 -18.83
CA LYS A 59 -7.46 15.59 -17.84
C LYS A 59 -6.59 16.01 -16.68
N THR A 60 -6.82 17.19 -16.16
CA THR A 60 -6.21 17.66 -14.93
C THR A 60 -6.92 17.01 -13.76
N LEU A 61 -6.17 16.26 -12.95
CA LEU A 61 -6.66 15.59 -11.76
C LEU A 61 -5.92 16.09 -10.53
N SER A 62 -6.66 16.19 -9.43
CA SER A 62 -6.10 16.47 -8.10
C SER A 62 -6.33 15.26 -7.20
N PHE A 63 -5.24 14.71 -6.67
CA PHE A 63 -5.28 13.56 -5.77
C PHE A 63 -4.05 13.53 -4.88
N ILE A 64 -4.07 12.67 -3.87
CA ILE A 64 -2.95 12.42 -2.97
C ILE A 64 -2.18 11.20 -3.49
N PRO A 65 -0.94 11.34 -3.99
CA PRO A 65 -0.16 10.22 -4.55
C PRO A 65 -0.01 9.03 -3.62
N ALA A 66 0.16 9.27 -2.31
CA ALA A 66 0.26 8.21 -1.32
C ALA A 66 -1.01 7.35 -1.22
N GLU A 67 -2.20 7.95 -1.29
CA GLU A 67 -3.47 7.22 -1.29
C GLU A 67 -3.62 6.36 -2.55
N TYR A 68 -3.30 6.94 -3.71
CA TYR A 68 -3.30 6.20 -4.97
C TYR A 68 -2.34 5.01 -4.92
N LYS A 69 -1.14 5.19 -4.37
CA LYS A 69 -0.15 4.11 -4.24
C LYS A 69 -0.63 2.98 -3.34
N LEU A 70 -1.30 3.28 -2.22
CA LEU A 70 -1.88 2.25 -1.34
C LEU A 70 -2.94 1.42 -2.07
N PHE A 71 -3.79 2.08 -2.86
CA PHE A 71 -4.80 1.41 -3.66
C PHE A 71 -4.17 0.52 -4.73
N ASP A 72 -3.19 1.05 -5.48
CA ASP A 72 -2.45 0.34 -6.52
C ASP A 72 -1.75 -0.91 -5.96
N GLU A 73 -1.03 -0.78 -4.84
CA GLU A 73 -0.36 -1.91 -4.18
C GLU A 73 -1.34 -3.01 -3.76
N THR A 74 -2.53 -2.63 -3.30
CA THR A 74 -3.56 -3.61 -2.92
C THR A 74 -4.02 -4.43 -4.12
N ILE A 75 -4.25 -3.78 -5.26
CA ILE A 75 -4.68 -4.44 -6.49
C ILE A 75 -3.55 -5.32 -7.06
N VAL A 76 -2.33 -4.78 -7.12
CA VAL A 76 -1.16 -5.51 -7.63
C VAL A 76 -0.91 -6.77 -6.79
N ASN A 77 -0.97 -6.67 -5.46
CA ASN A 77 -0.82 -7.83 -4.58
C ASN A 77 -1.91 -8.90 -4.81
N ALA A 78 -3.14 -8.49 -5.07
CA ALA A 78 -4.22 -9.41 -5.40
C ALA A 78 -4.00 -10.12 -6.76
N LEU A 79 -3.51 -9.39 -7.76
CA LEU A 79 -3.15 -9.94 -9.07
C LEU A 79 -1.95 -10.88 -8.98
N ASP A 80 -0.93 -10.53 -8.22
CA ASP A 80 0.25 -11.38 -8.00
C ASP A 80 -0.15 -12.69 -7.31
N GLN A 81 -1.07 -12.63 -6.35
CA GLN A 81 -1.60 -13.82 -5.71
C GLN A 81 -2.39 -14.69 -6.70
N TYR A 82 -3.19 -14.09 -7.57
CA TYR A 82 -3.88 -14.83 -8.63
C TYR A 82 -2.89 -15.58 -9.51
N VAL A 83 -1.86 -14.92 -10.02
CA VAL A 83 -0.83 -15.50 -10.88
C VAL A 83 -0.10 -16.64 -10.16
N ARG A 84 0.30 -16.40 -8.91
CA ARG A 84 0.99 -17.41 -8.08
C ARG A 84 0.15 -18.66 -7.88
N MET A 85 -1.14 -18.50 -7.53
CA MET A 85 -2.05 -19.63 -7.31
C MET A 85 -2.38 -20.35 -8.61
N TYR A 86 -2.47 -19.64 -9.73
CA TYR A 86 -2.66 -20.23 -11.04
C TYR A 86 -1.50 -21.20 -11.40
N TYR A 87 -0.26 -20.72 -11.29
CA TYR A 87 0.91 -21.58 -11.59
C TYR A 87 1.08 -22.72 -10.59
N ALA A 88 0.76 -22.52 -9.32
CA ALA A 88 0.79 -23.59 -8.33
C ALA A 88 -0.24 -24.69 -8.64
N SER A 89 -1.43 -24.33 -9.09
CA SER A 89 -2.50 -25.28 -9.43
C SER A 89 -2.23 -26.11 -10.69
N ILE A 90 -1.32 -25.69 -11.55
CA ILE A 90 -0.90 -26.49 -12.71
C ILE A 90 -0.15 -27.76 -12.26
N ASN A 91 0.59 -27.67 -11.15
CA ASN A 91 1.41 -28.77 -10.64
C ASN A 91 0.78 -29.52 -9.47
N ASP A 92 -0.29 -28.99 -8.87
CA ASP A 92 -0.95 -29.55 -7.70
C ASP A 92 -2.46 -29.23 -7.69
N ASP A 93 -3.27 -30.23 -7.99
CA ASP A 93 -4.73 -30.11 -8.05
C ASP A 93 -5.38 -29.77 -6.68
N SER A 94 -4.64 -29.91 -5.56
CA SER A 94 -5.11 -29.51 -4.24
C SER A 94 -5.10 -28.01 -4.02
N VAL A 95 -4.40 -27.24 -4.87
CA VAL A 95 -4.27 -25.80 -4.76
C VAL A 95 -5.52 -25.09 -5.32
N SER A 96 -6.19 -24.35 -4.46
CA SER A 96 -7.34 -23.52 -4.84
C SER A 96 -6.91 -22.25 -5.57
N GLN A 97 -7.48 -22.00 -6.73
CA GLN A 97 -7.23 -20.78 -7.50
C GLN A 97 -8.07 -19.61 -7.00
N VAL A 98 -7.54 -18.40 -7.11
CA VAL A 98 -8.33 -17.17 -6.96
C VAL A 98 -9.28 -17.03 -8.12
N LYS A 99 -10.59 -17.00 -7.87
CA LYS A 99 -11.61 -16.96 -8.90
C LYS A 99 -12.12 -15.55 -9.23
N ASN A 100 -12.09 -14.66 -8.23
CA ASN A 100 -12.62 -13.31 -8.37
C ASN A 100 -11.79 -12.31 -7.56
N ILE A 101 -11.54 -11.16 -8.14
CA ILE A 101 -11.05 -9.95 -7.48
C ILE A 101 -12.11 -8.89 -7.69
N LYS A 102 -12.69 -8.36 -6.61
CA LYS A 102 -13.74 -7.35 -6.66
C LYS A 102 -13.29 -6.10 -5.93
N ILE A 103 -13.56 -4.96 -6.54
CA ILE A 103 -13.32 -3.62 -6.00
C ILE A 103 -14.68 -2.95 -5.92
N ASN A 104 -15.10 -2.58 -4.70
CA ASN A 104 -16.38 -1.92 -4.44
C ASN A 104 -16.15 -0.50 -3.95
#